data_95b0c47a898ae0d87a8608e9a4d3dc03
#
_entry.id   95b0c47a898ae0d87a8608e9a4d3dc03
#
_cell.length_a   1.000
_cell.length_b   1.000
_cell.length_c   1.000
_cell.angle_alpha   90.00
_cell.angle_beta   90.00
_cell.angle_gamma   90.00
#
_symmetry.space_group_name_H-M   'P 1'
#
loop_
_entity.id
_entity.type
_entity.pdbx_description
1 polymer ?
#
loop_
_entity_poly.entity_id
_entity_poly.type
_entity_poly.pdbx_seq_one_letter_code
_entity_poly.pdbx_strand_id
1 'polypeptide(L)'
;MNQKIVEQFQKKHESLVGIVHLVSGMSEAAEEAVSILQEKEAEKVAMSELPEEFRHILEQKCAENGMELLKPPFHNADLPQAFDSVQAGISWAAFAIAETGAIVEFTTDDSLRLVTALPLVHICILRASDLISTLKEAASPIRNFFKDNSLNANVSFISGPSRTADIEMRLILGVHGPAETHAIIVN
;
A
#
# COMPACT_ATOMS: atom_id res chain seq x y z
N MET A 1 21.44 -5.59 -2.04
CA MET A 1 20.22 -5.34 -2.85
C MET A 1 20.45 -5.77 -4.29
N ASN A 2 19.49 -6.43 -4.93
CA ASN A 2 19.55 -6.70 -6.37
C ASN A 2 18.95 -5.49 -7.13
N GLN A 3 19.79 -4.50 -7.42
CA GLN A 3 19.38 -3.26 -8.09
C GLN A 3 18.58 -3.51 -9.38
N LYS A 4 18.91 -4.56 -10.12
CA LYS A 4 18.21 -4.92 -11.36
C LYS A 4 16.74 -5.28 -11.12
N ILE A 5 16.42 -5.95 -10.01
CA ILE A 5 15.03 -6.32 -9.66
C ILE A 5 14.25 -5.06 -9.27
N VAL A 6 14.86 -4.15 -8.52
CA VAL A 6 14.24 -2.86 -8.14
C VAL A 6 13.94 -2.03 -9.39
N GLU A 7 14.89 -1.86 -10.29
CA GLU A 7 14.71 -1.13 -11.56
C GLU A 7 13.62 -1.75 -12.44
N GLN A 8 13.56 -3.10 -12.48
CA GLN A 8 12.51 -3.81 -13.22
C GLN A 8 11.13 -3.56 -12.62
N PHE A 9 11.00 -3.67 -11.29
CA PHE A 9 9.77 -3.38 -10.58
C PHE A 9 9.32 -1.94 -10.83
N GLN A 10 10.22 -0.97 -10.60
CA GLN A 10 9.93 0.44 -10.80
C GLN A 10 9.39 0.71 -12.20
N LYS A 11 10.13 0.31 -13.23
CA LYS A 11 9.72 0.48 -14.63
C LYS A 11 8.35 -0.14 -14.89
N LYS A 12 8.08 -1.32 -14.32
CA LYS A 12 6.82 -2.01 -14.55
C LYS A 12 5.67 -1.37 -13.81
N HIS A 13 5.85 -1.00 -12.52
CA HIS A 13 4.84 -0.35 -11.69
C HIS A 13 4.47 1.03 -12.28
N GLU A 14 5.45 1.82 -12.68
CA GLU A 14 5.24 3.13 -13.34
C GLU A 14 4.52 2.99 -14.69
N SER A 15 4.77 1.91 -15.45
CA SER A 15 4.00 1.63 -16.69
C SER A 15 2.51 1.37 -16.44
N LEU A 16 2.15 1.08 -15.18
CA LEU A 16 0.79 0.88 -14.71
C LEU A 16 0.21 2.13 -14.00
N VAL A 17 0.90 3.26 -14.15
CA VAL A 17 0.54 4.57 -13.55
C VAL A 17 0.74 4.61 -12.02
N GLY A 18 1.49 3.68 -11.45
CA GLY A 18 1.97 3.77 -10.06
C GLY A 18 3.19 4.69 -9.94
N ILE A 19 3.47 5.15 -8.74
CA ILE A 19 4.61 6.02 -8.44
C ILE A 19 5.55 5.25 -7.51
N VAL A 20 6.87 5.32 -7.77
CA VAL A 20 7.87 4.60 -6.97
C VAL A 20 8.86 5.56 -6.35
N HIS A 21 9.09 5.42 -5.05
CA HIS A 21 10.05 6.17 -4.26
C HIS A 21 11.11 5.21 -3.72
N LEU A 22 12.37 5.58 -3.81
CA LEU A 22 13.48 4.80 -3.28
C LEU A 22 14.10 5.54 -2.10
N VAL A 23 14.14 4.89 -0.94
CA VAL A 23 14.64 5.49 0.30
C VAL A 23 15.65 4.57 0.98
N SER A 24 16.52 5.13 1.82
CA SER A 24 17.63 4.39 2.44
C SER A 24 17.30 3.77 3.80
N GLY A 25 16.15 4.11 4.40
CA GLY A 25 15.77 3.59 5.71
C GLY A 25 14.36 3.96 6.14
N MET A 26 13.94 3.43 7.29
CA MET A 26 12.57 3.59 7.81
C MET A 26 12.21 5.04 8.13
N SER A 27 13.17 5.84 8.63
CA SER A 27 12.94 7.26 8.90
C SER A 27 12.65 8.04 7.62
N GLU A 28 13.45 7.82 6.59
CA GLU A 28 13.26 8.46 5.28
C GLU A 28 11.95 7.98 4.62
N ALA A 29 11.58 6.70 4.79
CA ALA A 29 10.30 6.20 4.30
C ALA A 29 9.10 6.89 4.97
N ALA A 30 9.18 7.14 6.29
CA ALA A 30 8.14 7.86 7.00
C ALA A 30 8.10 9.35 6.61
N GLU A 31 9.26 9.97 6.36
CA GLU A 31 9.34 11.35 5.84
C GLU A 31 8.70 11.46 4.46
N GLU A 32 9.04 10.54 3.58
CA GLU A 32 8.47 10.48 2.24
C GLU A 32 6.95 10.27 2.28
N ALA A 33 6.47 9.32 3.11
CA ALA A 33 5.03 9.11 3.29
C ALA A 33 4.32 10.38 3.77
N VAL A 34 4.86 11.07 4.77
CA VAL A 34 4.29 12.33 5.27
C VAL A 34 4.37 13.45 4.23
N SER A 35 5.44 13.51 3.45
CA SER A 35 5.57 14.48 2.33
C SER A 35 4.46 14.29 1.30
N ILE A 36 4.18 13.04 0.92
CA ILE A 36 3.07 12.70 0.02
C ILE A 36 1.74 13.12 0.63
N LEU A 37 1.51 12.81 1.92
CA LEU A 37 0.27 13.17 2.61
C LEU A 37 0.06 14.69 2.66
N GLN A 38 1.11 15.46 2.90
CA GLN A 38 1.06 16.94 2.89
C GLN A 38 0.75 17.49 1.49
N GLU A 39 1.39 16.94 0.44
CA GLU A 39 1.10 17.32 -0.96
C GLU A 39 -0.37 17.08 -1.32
N LYS A 40 -0.98 16.03 -0.76
CA LYS A 40 -2.39 15.68 -0.98
C LYS A 40 -3.33 16.34 0.03
N GLU A 41 -2.84 17.21 0.87
CA GLU A 41 -3.63 17.90 1.91
C GLU A 41 -4.43 16.90 2.78
N ALA A 42 -3.82 15.74 3.07
CA ALA A 42 -4.48 14.69 3.82
C ALA A 42 -4.49 15.01 5.32
N GLU A 43 -5.67 15.21 5.88
CA GLU A 43 -5.89 15.46 7.32
C GLU A 43 -6.16 14.16 8.07
N LYS A 44 -6.83 13.19 7.43
CA LYS A 44 -7.17 11.89 8.01
C LYS A 44 -6.63 10.74 7.17
N VAL A 45 -5.85 9.88 7.82
CA VAL A 45 -5.09 8.80 7.19
C VAL A 45 -5.42 7.48 7.89
N ALA A 46 -5.76 6.44 7.13
CA ALA A 46 -5.88 5.09 7.68
C ALA A 46 -4.57 4.34 7.51
N MET A 47 -4.22 3.50 8.47
CA MET A 47 -3.09 2.61 8.33
C MET A 47 -3.47 1.15 8.59
N SER A 48 -2.82 0.23 7.87
CA SER A 48 -2.92 -1.20 8.13
C SER A 48 -2.02 -1.62 9.31
N GLU A 49 -1.88 -2.91 9.52
CA GLU A 49 -0.83 -3.42 10.39
C GLU A 49 0.54 -3.12 9.77
N LEU A 50 1.36 -2.36 10.52
CA LEU A 50 2.69 -1.94 10.10
C LEU A 50 3.74 -2.51 11.07
N PRO A 51 4.98 -2.78 10.63
CA PRO A 51 6.08 -3.11 11.52
C PRO A 51 6.24 -2.03 12.61
N GLU A 52 6.46 -2.47 13.85
CA GLU A 52 6.45 -1.59 15.02
C GLU A 52 7.42 -0.40 14.89
N GLU A 53 8.63 -0.68 14.39
CA GLU A 53 9.64 0.36 14.15
C GLU A 53 9.12 1.45 13.23
N PHE A 54 8.57 1.09 12.07
CA PHE A 54 8.04 2.05 11.10
C PHE A 54 6.79 2.76 11.64
N ARG A 55 5.89 2.02 12.29
CA ARG A 55 4.66 2.56 12.86
C ARG A 55 4.93 3.69 13.85
N HIS A 56 5.87 3.52 14.78
CA HIS A 56 6.20 4.55 15.77
C HIS A 56 6.73 5.84 15.12
N ILE A 57 7.60 5.71 14.13
CA ILE A 57 8.14 6.87 13.40
C ILE A 57 7.00 7.59 12.66
N LEU A 58 6.14 6.84 11.96
CA LEU A 58 5.02 7.39 11.21
C LEU A 58 4.02 8.10 12.14
N GLU A 59 3.63 7.47 13.26
CA GLU A 59 2.72 8.05 14.24
C GLU A 59 3.23 9.39 14.79
N GLN A 60 4.51 9.45 15.14
CA GLN A 60 5.13 10.68 15.62
C GLN A 60 5.07 11.77 14.54
N LYS A 61 5.51 11.46 13.32
CA LYS A 61 5.55 12.43 12.22
C LYS A 61 4.16 12.92 11.82
N CYS A 62 3.15 12.04 11.76
CA CYS A 62 1.78 12.44 11.51
C CYS A 62 1.23 13.37 12.60
N ALA A 63 1.51 13.07 13.88
CA ALA A 63 1.10 13.92 15.00
C ALA A 63 1.77 15.31 14.95
N GLU A 64 3.07 15.38 14.63
CA GLU A 64 3.81 16.63 14.45
C GLU A 64 3.22 17.51 13.34
N ASN A 65 2.57 16.89 12.34
CA ASN A 65 1.93 17.57 11.21
C ASN A 65 0.40 17.71 11.33
N GLY A 66 -0.16 17.38 12.50
CA GLY A 66 -1.60 17.55 12.79
C GLY A 66 -2.51 16.58 12.04
N MET A 67 -2.00 15.45 11.54
CA MET A 67 -2.76 14.43 10.83
C MET A 67 -3.42 13.45 11.80
N GLU A 68 -4.70 13.17 11.61
CA GLU A 68 -5.43 12.13 12.35
C GLU A 68 -5.15 10.74 11.76
N LEU A 69 -4.74 9.79 12.61
CA LEU A 69 -4.51 8.41 12.20
C LEU A 69 -5.63 7.48 12.66
N LEU A 70 -6.34 6.90 11.70
CA LEU A 70 -7.26 5.78 11.92
C LEU A 70 -6.46 4.46 11.90
N LYS A 71 -6.43 3.77 13.05
CA LYS A 71 -5.58 2.60 13.32
C LYS A 71 -6.40 1.34 13.55
N PRO A 72 -5.91 0.14 13.15
CA PRO A 72 -6.55 -1.11 13.53
C PRO A 72 -6.45 -1.36 15.05
N PRO A 73 -7.35 -2.19 15.65
CA PRO A 73 -8.46 -2.86 14.99
C PRO A 73 -9.62 -1.92 14.65
N PHE A 74 -10.21 -2.08 13.46
CA PHE A 74 -11.39 -1.32 13.06
C PHE A 74 -12.66 -2.03 13.58
N HIS A 75 -13.57 -1.28 14.19
CA HIS A 75 -14.81 -1.85 14.71
C HIS A 75 -15.85 -1.98 13.59
N ASN A 76 -16.37 -3.19 13.38
CA ASN A 76 -17.36 -3.48 12.32
C ASN A 76 -18.60 -2.59 12.37
N ALA A 77 -18.99 -2.11 13.56
CA ALA A 77 -20.14 -1.22 13.71
C ALA A 77 -19.94 0.15 13.03
N ASP A 78 -18.71 0.57 12.86
CA ASP A 78 -18.35 1.89 12.29
C ASP A 78 -17.99 1.78 10.80
N LEU A 79 -17.94 0.56 10.25
CA LEU A 79 -17.53 0.32 8.86
C LEU A 79 -18.73 0.26 7.91
N PRO A 80 -18.56 0.73 6.64
CA PRO A 80 -17.36 1.39 6.10
C PRO A 80 -17.28 2.90 6.39
N GLN A 81 -18.26 3.47 7.08
CA GLN A 81 -18.43 4.93 7.26
C GLN A 81 -17.23 5.61 7.92
N ALA A 82 -16.47 4.90 8.76
CA ALA A 82 -15.23 5.42 9.35
C ALA A 82 -14.20 5.85 8.29
N PHE A 83 -14.30 5.30 7.08
CA PHE A 83 -13.42 5.60 5.96
C PHE A 83 -13.91 6.73 5.05
N ASP A 84 -15.15 7.23 5.20
CA ASP A 84 -15.73 8.26 4.31
C ASP A 84 -14.91 9.55 4.28
N SER A 85 -14.21 9.89 5.37
CA SER A 85 -13.36 11.07 5.48
C SER A 85 -11.86 10.78 5.36
N VAL A 86 -11.48 9.53 5.10
CA VAL A 86 -10.08 9.12 4.98
C VAL A 86 -9.57 9.44 3.57
N GLN A 87 -8.56 10.29 3.48
CA GLN A 87 -8.00 10.73 2.20
C GLN A 87 -6.88 9.81 1.70
N ALA A 88 -6.11 9.21 2.62
CA ALA A 88 -5.02 8.32 2.27
C ALA A 88 -5.00 7.06 3.13
N GLY A 89 -4.53 5.96 2.54
CA GLY A 89 -4.29 4.70 3.22
C GLY A 89 -2.81 4.31 3.16
N ILE A 90 -2.24 3.89 4.28
CA ILE A 90 -0.86 3.43 4.38
C ILE A 90 -0.83 1.94 4.72
N SER A 91 -0.12 1.16 3.93
CA SER A 91 0.00 -0.29 4.12
C SER A 91 1.45 -0.78 4.05
N TRP A 92 1.64 -2.04 4.39
CA TRP A 92 2.92 -2.74 4.29
C TRP A 92 2.79 -3.97 3.40
N ALA A 93 3.63 -4.06 2.36
CA ALA A 93 3.65 -5.21 1.47
C ALA A 93 4.27 -6.44 2.15
N ALA A 94 3.69 -7.60 1.92
CA ALA A 94 4.34 -8.87 2.20
C ALA A 94 5.53 -9.11 1.25
N PHE A 95 5.35 -8.75 -0.02
CA PHE A 95 6.38 -8.73 -1.06
C PHE A 95 5.87 -7.98 -2.30
N ALA A 96 6.77 -7.76 -3.28
CA ALA A 96 6.35 -7.25 -4.59
C ALA A 96 7.02 -8.02 -5.73
N ILE A 97 6.41 -8.00 -6.92
CA ILE A 97 6.79 -8.82 -8.07
C ILE A 97 7.27 -7.94 -9.21
N ALA A 98 8.55 -8.02 -9.52
CA ALA A 98 9.18 -7.16 -10.54
C ALA A 98 8.63 -7.41 -11.95
N GLU A 99 8.32 -8.65 -12.31
CA GLU A 99 7.76 -9.03 -13.60
C GLU A 99 6.41 -8.36 -13.90
N THR A 100 5.55 -8.24 -12.88
CA THR A 100 4.18 -7.72 -13.04
C THR A 100 4.01 -6.29 -12.55
N GLY A 101 4.95 -5.77 -11.76
CA GLY A 101 4.81 -4.47 -11.07
C GLY A 101 3.76 -4.51 -9.95
N ALA A 102 3.35 -5.70 -9.51
CA ALA A 102 2.34 -5.85 -8.47
C ALA A 102 2.97 -5.85 -7.07
N ILE A 103 2.36 -5.12 -6.17
CA ILE A 103 2.56 -5.21 -4.72
C ILE A 103 1.61 -6.29 -4.21
N VAL A 104 2.08 -7.11 -3.26
CA VAL A 104 1.27 -8.19 -2.68
C VAL A 104 1.14 -7.99 -1.19
N GLU A 105 -0.10 -7.98 -0.71
CA GLU A 105 -0.45 -7.86 0.71
C GLU A 105 -1.18 -9.11 1.19
N PHE A 106 -0.86 -9.50 2.42
CA PHE A 106 -1.51 -10.58 3.14
C PHE A 106 -2.32 -10.00 4.30
N THR A 107 -3.58 -10.37 4.39
CA THR A 107 -4.42 -9.99 5.53
C THR A 107 -5.23 -11.17 6.05
N THR A 108 -5.48 -11.17 7.35
CA THR A 108 -6.41 -12.09 8.03
C THR A 108 -7.62 -11.39 8.60
N ASP A 109 -7.68 -10.07 8.43
CA ASP A 109 -8.80 -9.21 8.81
C ASP A 109 -9.30 -8.46 7.56
N ASP A 110 -10.55 -8.70 7.17
CA ASP A 110 -11.16 -8.09 5.99
C ASP A 110 -11.23 -6.56 6.07
N SER A 111 -11.28 -6.00 7.28
CA SER A 111 -11.34 -4.55 7.47
C SER A 111 -10.05 -3.84 7.06
N LEU A 112 -8.89 -4.52 7.13
CA LEU A 112 -7.61 -3.97 6.69
C LEU A 112 -7.57 -3.70 5.18
N ARG A 113 -8.37 -4.42 4.39
CA ARG A 113 -8.48 -4.18 2.94
C ARG A 113 -9.10 -2.83 2.61
N LEU A 114 -9.88 -2.27 3.52
CA LEU A 114 -10.48 -0.94 3.34
C LEU A 114 -9.41 0.15 3.28
N VAL A 115 -8.28 -0.05 3.98
CA VAL A 115 -7.13 0.88 3.97
C VAL A 115 -6.57 1.05 2.56
N THR A 116 -6.53 0.00 1.77
CA THR A 116 -5.94 0.00 0.42
C THR A 116 -6.96 0.21 -0.69
N ALA A 117 -8.26 0.06 -0.39
CA ALA A 117 -9.31 0.06 -1.40
C ALA A 117 -10.20 1.31 -1.41
N LEU A 118 -10.39 2.00 -0.28
CA LEU A 118 -11.33 3.12 -0.18
C LEU A 118 -10.68 4.50 -0.33
N PRO A 119 -9.53 4.81 0.30
CA PRO A 119 -8.91 6.14 0.18
C PRO A 119 -8.49 6.45 -1.25
N LEU A 120 -8.50 7.74 -1.61
CA LEU A 120 -8.09 8.19 -2.94
C LEU A 120 -6.59 8.04 -3.20
N VAL A 121 -5.78 8.05 -2.14
CA VAL A 121 -4.32 7.85 -2.20
C VAL A 121 -3.95 6.60 -1.41
N HIS A 122 -3.21 5.70 -2.03
CA HIS A 122 -2.66 4.52 -1.38
C HIS A 122 -1.13 4.60 -1.37
N ILE A 123 -0.53 4.50 -0.19
CA ILE A 123 0.92 4.49 0.02
C ILE A 123 1.29 3.12 0.60
N CYS A 124 2.03 2.33 -0.17
CA CYS A 124 2.52 1.03 0.30
C CYS A 124 4.02 1.09 0.54
N ILE A 125 4.44 0.64 1.72
CA ILE A 125 5.85 0.52 2.08
C ILE A 125 6.28 -0.93 1.90
N LEU A 126 7.47 -1.14 1.35
CA LEU A 126 8.07 -2.47 1.21
C LEU A 126 9.59 -2.40 1.34
N ARG A 127 10.19 -3.49 1.79
CA ARG A 127 11.65 -3.61 1.79
C ARG A 127 12.13 -4.07 0.41
N ALA A 128 13.26 -3.54 -0.04
CA ALA A 128 13.89 -3.99 -1.28
C ALA A 128 14.27 -5.48 -1.25
N SER A 129 14.49 -6.07 -0.06
CA SER A 129 14.71 -7.51 0.14
C SER A 129 13.51 -8.38 -0.19
N ASP A 130 12.30 -7.80 -0.12
CA ASP A 130 11.03 -8.51 -0.31
C ASP A 130 10.53 -8.42 -1.77
N LEU A 131 11.39 -7.88 -2.68
CA LEU A 131 11.16 -7.93 -4.11
C LEU A 131 11.55 -9.30 -4.68
N ILE A 132 10.60 -9.95 -5.34
CA ILE A 132 10.83 -11.19 -6.11
C ILE A 132 10.79 -10.90 -7.61
N SER A 133 11.47 -11.74 -8.39
CA SER A 133 11.61 -11.49 -9.83
C SER A 133 10.36 -11.82 -10.63
N THR A 134 9.73 -12.97 -10.35
CA THR A 134 8.67 -13.54 -11.19
C THR A 134 7.41 -13.88 -10.40
N LEU A 135 6.27 -13.87 -11.08
CA LEU A 135 4.99 -14.29 -10.50
C LEU A 135 5.04 -15.75 -10.01
N LYS A 136 5.83 -16.60 -10.65
CA LYS A 136 6.00 -18.00 -10.23
C LYS A 136 6.57 -18.13 -8.83
N GLU A 137 7.47 -17.24 -8.44
CA GLU A 137 8.08 -17.22 -7.10
C GLU A 137 7.05 -16.90 -6.01
N ALA A 138 5.99 -16.18 -6.32
CA ALA A 138 4.90 -15.86 -5.40
C ALA A 138 4.11 -17.10 -4.91
N ALA A 139 4.15 -18.20 -5.66
CA ALA A 139 3.36 -19.40 -5.33
C ALA A 139 3.71 -20.00 -3.96
N SER A 140 4.98 -19.95 -3.56
CA SER A 140 5.42 -20.52 -2.28
C SER A 140 4.97 -19.68 -1.07
N PRO A 141 5.25 -18.38 -0.98
CA PRO A 141 4.78 -17.55 0.13
C PRO A 141 3.26 -17.51 0.24
N ILE A 142 2.53 -17.45 -0.89
CA ILE A 142 1.06 -17.49 -0.88
C ILE A 142 0.54 -18.81 -0.32
N ARG A 143 1.09 -19.95 -0.75
CA ARG A 143 0.69 -21.26 -0.24
C ARG A 143 0.97 -21.40 1.25
N ASN A 144 2.09 -20.90 1.73
CA ASN A 144 2.43 -20.94 3.14
C ASN A 144 1.47 -20.08 3.96
N PHE A 145 1.17 -18.85 3.50
CA PHE A 145 0.20 -17.98 4.14
C PHE A 145 -1.17 -18.65 4.31
N PHE A 146 -1.72 -19.30 3.26
CA PHE A 146 -3.00 -20.02 3.36
C PHE A 146 -2.94 -21.29 4.21
N LYS A 147 -1.78 -21.92 4.36
CA LYS A 147 -1.63 -23.07 5.27
C LYS A 147 -1.67 -22.64 6.74
N ASP A 148 -1.04 -21.50 7.04
CA ASP A 148 -0.91 -21.00 8.40
C ASP A 148 -2.18 -20.25 8.85
N ASN A 149 -3.01 -19.77 7.90
CA ASN A 149 -4.20 -18.98 8.14
C ASN A 149 -5.40 -19.59 7.42
N SER A 150 -6.11 -20.48 8.09
CA SER A 150 -7.25 -21.22 7.50
C SER A 150 -8.57 -20.44 7.43
N LEU A 151 -8.69 -19.34 8.19
CA LEU A 151 -9.88 -18.50 8.25
C LEU A 151 -9.52 -17.05 7.89
N ASN A 152 -10.36 -16.42 7.08
CA ASN A 152 -10.24 -15.01 6.65
C ASN A 152 -8.93 -14.62 5.96
N ALA A 153 -8.16 -15.60 5.47
CA ALA A 153 -6.93 -15.33 4.73
C ALA A 153 -7.25 -14.68 3.37
N ASN A 154 -6.67 -13.54 3.11
CA ASN A 154 -6.82 -12.80 1.87
C ASN A 154 -5.47 -12.39 1.31
N VAL A 155 -5.33 -12.46 -0.01
CA VAL A 155 -4.14 -12.03 -0.76
C VAL A 155 -4.57 -11.00 -1.78
N SER A 156 -4.09 -9.78 -1.63
CA SER A 156 -4.35 -8.68 -2.55
C SER A 156 -3.15 -8.45 -3.47
N PHE A 157 -3.41 -8.32 -4.78
CA PHE A 157 -2.42 -7.90 -5.78
C PHE A 157 -2.77 -6.47 -6.22
N ILE A 158 -1.90 -5.51 -5.93
CA ILE A 158 -2.09 -4.10 -6.22
C ILE A 158 -1.12 -3.69 -7.33
N SER A 159 -1.66 -3.37 -8.51
CA SER A 159 -0.88 -3.08 -9.71
C SER A 159 -1.16 -1.67 -10.25
N GLY A 160 -1.00 -0.67 -9.40
CA GLY A 160 -1.27 0.72 -9.73
C GLY A 160 -2.70 1.16 -9.35
N PRO A 161 -3.09 2.41 -9.69
CA PRO A 161 -4.36 3.02 -9.32
C PRO A 161 -5.56 2.35 -9.98
N SER A 162 -6.74 2.58 -9.41
CA SER A 162 -8.03 2.14 -9.98
C SER A 162 -8.25 2.77 -11.35
N ARG A 163 -8.56 1.95 -12.35
CA ARG A 163 -8.77 2.37 -13.74
C ARG A 163 -10.09 1.84 -14.28
N THR A 164 -10.96 2.74 -14.69
CA THR A 164 -12.22 2.42 -15.36
C THR A 164 -12.20 3.01 -16.77
N ALA A 165 -12.42 2.19 -17.80
CA ALA A 165 -12.35 2.60 -19.21
C ALA A 165 -13.69 2.55 -19.94
N ASP A 166 -14.77 2.14 -19.27
CA ASP A 166 -16.10 1.80 -19.82
C ASP A 166 -17.07 2.98 -19.79
N ILE A 167 -16.73 4.03 -19.03
CA ILE A 167 -17.51 5.24 -18.96
C ILE A 167 -17.09 6.18 -20.11
N GLU A 168 -17.97 6.34 -21.11
CA GLU A 168 -17.76 7.21 -22.28
C GLU A 168 -16.47 6.90 -23.09
N MET A 169 -15.93 5.65 -23.03
CA MET A 169 -14.67 5.24 -23.66
C MET A 169 -13.47 6.09 -23.23
N ARG A 170 -13.49 6.65 -22.03
CA ARG A 170 -12.40 7.42 -21.45
C ARG A 170 -11.83 6.68 -20.23
N LEU A 171 -10.50 6.68 -20.12
CA LEU A 171 -9.83 6.17 -18.93
C LEU A 171 -10.00 7.16 -17.78
N ILE A 172 -10.69 6.73 -16.72
CA ILE A 172 -10.89 7.52 -15.49
C ILE A 172 -10.17 6.79 -14.36
N LEU A 173 -9.36 7.52 -13.60
CA LEU A 173 -8.69 7.01 -12.40
C LEU A 173 -9.54 7.26 -11.17
N GLY A 174 -9.50 6.33 -10.19
CA GLY A 174 -10.07 6.53 -8.87
C GLY A 174 -11.60 6.46 -8.77
N VAL A 175 -12.30 5.84 -9.73
CA VAL A 175 -13.77 5.70 -9.65
C VAL A 175 -14.19 4.73 -8.55
N HIS A 176 -13.44 3.63 -8.37
CA HIS A 176 -13.75 2.54 -7.42
C HIS A 176 -12.53 2.11 -6.61
N GLY A 177 -11.71 3.05 -6.17
CA GLY A 177 -10.49 2.79 -5.42
C GLY A 177 -9.49 3.93 -5.55
N PRO A 178 -8.24 3.76 -5.12
CA PRO A 178 -7.23 4.82 -5.17
C PRO A 178 -7.03 5.39 -6.57
N ALA A 179 -7.05 6.72 -6.66
CA ALA A 179 -6.68 7.46 -7.87
C ALA A 179 -5.17 7.51 -8.05
N GLU A 180 -4.43 7.43 -6.94
CA GLU A 180 -2.97 7.39 -6.92
C GLU A 180 -2.47 6.26 -6.03
N THR A 181 -1.40 5.59 -6.48
CA THR A 181 -0.71 4.55 -5.71
C THR A 181 0.78 4.85 -5.67
N HIS A 182 1.35 4.84 -4.47
CA HIS A 182 2.75 5.09 -4.20
C HIS A 182 3.38 3.83 -3.59
N ALA A 183 4.51 3.39 -4.14
CA ALA A 183 5.34 2.34 -3.59
C ALA A 183 6.63 2.95 -3.02
N ILE A 184 6.81 2.94 -1.70
CA ILE A 184 8.03 3.39 -1.05
C ILE A 184 8.90 2.17 -0.77
N ILE A 185 10.02 2.05 -1.48
CA ILE A 185 10.96 0.92 -1.38
C ILE A 185 12.11 1.31 -0.45
N VAL A 186 12.21 0.60 0.68
CA VAL A 186 13.25 0.79 1.68
C VAL A 186 14.42 -0.13 1.41
N ASN A 187 15.63 0.43 1.32
CA ASN A 187 16.89 -0.30 1.14
C ASN A 187 17.45 -0.87 2.45
#